data_648fec9d6e9f6e4375cbc91bc211e1c3
#
_entry.id   648fec9d6e9f6e4375cbc91bc211e1c3
#
_cell.length_a   1.000
_cell.length_b   1.000
_cell.length_c   1.000
_cell.angle_alpha   90.00
_cell.angle_beta   90.00
_cell.angle_gamma   90.00
#
_symmetry.space_group_name_H-M   'P 1'
#
loop_
_entity.id
_entity.type
_entity.pdbx_description
1 polymer ?
#
loop_
_entity_poly.entity_id
_entity_poly.type
_entity_poly.pdbx_seq_one_letter_code
_entity_poly.pdbx_strand_id
1 'polypeptide(L)'
;MGLARGDPSIDHSKYTHFAVDLADTSAITDAFAQIRKHTSKIDIVVNNAAVLTSQYSMIMPPAAAQAMVNVNLLAPFLVSREAAKFMRKTKWGRIINIGSMAASLEPIGDSVYAATKAGLSTLANVMAKEFGSFNVTCNTVGITAIDSSMLAQLPRDKIEEIISGLPIPRFAKIDDILNVIDFFSMERSSYITAQTIFIGGVN
;
A
#
# COMPACT_ATOMS: atom_id res chain seq x y z
N MET A 1 -8.13 12.93 2.78
CA MET A 1 -9.22 11.97 3.04
C MET A 1 -8.59 10.65 3.46
N GLY A 2 -9.21 9.93 4.41
CA GLY A 2 -8.77 8.61 4.85
C GLY A 2 -9.92 7.60 4.76
N LEU A 3 -9.59 6.37 4.35
CA LEU A 3 -10.50 5.24 4.29
C LEU A 3 -9.97 4.16 5.24
N ALA A 4 -10.67 3.90 6.34
CA ALA A 4 -10.32 2.87 7.32
C ALA A 4 -11.54 2.48 8.16
N ARG A 5 -11.47 1.33 8.85
CA ARG A 5 -12.57 0.80 9.67
C ARG A 5 -12.79 1.56 10.98
N GLY A 6 -11.70 1.96 11.62
CA GLY A 6 -11.75 2.59 12.95
C GLY A 6 -12.00 4.09 12.89
N ASP A 7 -12.24 4.67 14.05
CA ASP A 7 -12.34 6.11 14.19
C ASP A 7 -11.03 6.81 13.80
N PRO A 8 -11.09 8.03 13.26
CA PRO A 8 -9.91 8.75 12.87
C PRO A 8 -9.07 9.14 14.08
N SER A 9 -7.77 8.89 14.01
CA SER A 9 -6.80 9.42 14.99
C SER A 9 -6.32 10.84 14.62
N ILE A 10 -6.76 11.37 13.47
CA ILE A 10 -6.35 12.68 12.97
C ILE A 10 -7.48 13.67 13.20
N ASP A 11 -7.22 14.67 14.03
CA ASP A 11 -8.08 15.84 14.21
C ASP A 11 -7.46 17.02 13.46
N HIS A 12 -7.97 17.27 12.25
CA HIS A 12 -7.50 18.37 11.40
C HIS A 12 -8.64 18.83 10.48
N SER A 13 -8.84 20.11 10.35
CA SER A 13 -9.95 20.72 9.60
C SER A 13 -10.00 20.33 8.10
N LYS A 14 -8.87 19.93 7.51
CA LYS A 14 -8.78 19.47 6.12
C LYS A 14 -8.85 17.93 5.97
N TYR A 15 -9.04 17.21 7.09
CA TYR A 15 -9.16 15.76 7.05
C TYR A 15 -10.63 15.34 7.03
N THR A 16 -10.98 14.45 6.13
CA THR A 16 -12.30 13.80 6.09
C THR A 16 -12.08 12.29 6.17
N HIS A 17 -12.77 11.66 7.10
CA HIS A 17 -12.74 10.21 7.29
C HIS A 17 -13.96 9.54 6.66
N PHE A 18 -13.74 8.42 6.01
CA PHE A 18 -14.77 7.52 5.54
C PHE A 18 -14.56 6.17 6.24
N ALA A 19 -15.51 5.77 7.07
CA ALA A 19 -15.48 4.46 7.73
C ALA A 19 -15.78 3.38 6.71
N VAL A 20 -14.76 2.60 6.32
CA VAL A 20 -14.83 1.60 5.26
C VAL A 20 -14.07 0.35 5.67
N ASP A 21 -14.70 -0.80 5.58
CA ASP A 21 -13.97 -2.07 5.58
C ASP A 21 -13.42 -2.35 4.18
N LEU A 22 -12.10 -2.24 4.05
CA LEU A 22 -11.42 -2.48 2.78
C LEU A 22 -11.41 -3.96 2.35
N ALA A 23 -11.83 -4.88 3.23
CA ALA A 23 -12.08 -6.27 2.85
C ALA A 23 -13.40 -6.44 2.08
N ASP A 24 -14.32 -5.46 2.20
CA ASP A 24 -15.59 -5.44 1.48
C ASP A 24 -15.49 -4.58 0.22
N THR A 25 -15.53 -5.22 -0.92
CA THR A 25 -15.42 -4.58 -2.23
C THR A 25 -16.58 -3.64 -2.55
N SER A 26 -17.79 -3.93 -2.02
CA SER A 26 -18.96 -3.08 -2.19
C SER A 26 -18.83 -1.79 -1.38
N ALA A 27 -18.34 -1.89 -0.13
CA ALA A 27 -18.10 -0.75 0.73
C ALA A 27 -17.09 0.24 0.13
N ILE A 28 -16.07 -0.23 -0.59
CA ILE A 28 -15.14 0.63 -1.31
C ILE A 28 -15.86 1.43 -2.40
N THR A 29 -16.72 0.78 -3.18
CA THR A 29 -17.49 1.44 -4.25
C THR A 29 -18.44 2.50 -3.69
N ASP A 30 -19.11 2.19 -2.59
CA ASP A 30 -20.04 3.10 -1.90
C ASP A 30 -19.30 4.30 -1.29
N ALA A 31 -18.11 4.08 -0.72
CA ALA A 31 -17.26 5.16 -0.23
C ALA A 31 -16.87 6.13 -1.36
N PHE A 32 -16.50 5.62 -2.54
CA PHE A 32 -16.20 6.49 -3.68
C PHE A 32 -17.44 7.21 -4.24
N ALA A 33 -18.65 6.64 -4.09
CA ALA A 33 -19.89 7.36 -4.39
C ALA A 33 -20.11 8.53 -3.43
N GLN A 34 -19.75 8.38 -2.15
CA GLN A 34 -19.78 9.46 -1.16
C GLN A 34 -18.67 10.49 -1.44
N ILE A 35 -17.43 10.06 -1.71
CA ILE A 35 -16.30 10.94 -2.04
C ILE A 35 -16.65 11.85 -3.22
N ARG A 36 -17.37 11.36 -4.25
CA ARG A 36 -17.82 12.17 -5.39
C ARG A 36 -18.74 13.32 -5.01
N LYS A 37 -19.43 13.24 -3.88
CA LYS A 37 -20.27 14.33 -3.35
C LYS A 37 -19.45 15.40 -2.63
N HIS A 38 -18.26 15.04 -2.14
CA HIS A 38 -17.37 15.93 -1.38
C HIS A 38 -16.32 16.61 -2.27
N THR A 39 -15.86 15.92 -3.32
CA THR A 39 -14.83 16.48 -4.21
C THR A 39 -14.97 15.97 -5.64
N SER A 40 -14.58 16.81 -6.57
CA SER A 40 -14.44 16.44 -7.99
C SER A 40 -13.02 16.01 -8.36
N LYS A 41 -12.05 16.07 -7.42
CA LYS A 41 -10.63 15.89 -7.68
C LYS A 41 -9.99 14.96 -6.64
N ILE A 42 -9.18 14.03 -7.13
CA ILE A 42 -8.25 13.22 -6.33
C ILE A 42 -6.90 13.29 -7.06
N ASP A 43 -5.89 13.77 -6.38
CA ASP A 43 -4.55 13.95 -6.94
C ASP A 43 -3.63 12.80 -6.59
N ILE A 44 -3.63 12.38 -5.33
CA ILE A 44 -2.69 11.37 -4.82
C ILE A 44 -3.48 10.31 -4.06
N VAL A 45 -3.12 9.07 -4.30
CA VAL A 45 -3.59 7.90 -3.54
C VAL A 45 -2.38 7.19 -2.96
N VAL A 46 -2.44 6.91 -1.66
CA VAL A 46 -1.48 6.03 -0.97
C VAL A 46 -2.24 4.80 -0.47
N ASN A 47 -2.01 3.66 -1.07
CA ASN A 47 -2.55 2.38 -0.64
C ASN A 47 -1.66 1.81 0.47
N ASN A 48 -1.97 2.16 1.72
CA ASN A 48 -1.19 1.78 2.90
C ASN A 48 -1.82 0.64 3.70
N ALA A 49 -3.13 0.50 3.68
CA ALA A 49 -3.84 -0.50 4.48
C ALA A 49 -3.33 -1.92 4.17
N ALA A 50 -3.08 -2.69 5.21
CA ALA A 50 -2.67 -4.08 5.09
C ALA A 50 -3.05 -4.89 6.34
N VAL A 51 -3.16 -6.20 6.15
CA VAL A 51 -3.28 -7.19 7.23
C VAL A 51 -2.23 -8.28 7.01
N LEU A 52 -1.73 -8.84 8.10
CA LEU A 52 -0.76 -9.92 8.11
C LEU A 52 -1.27 -11.05 9.03
N THR A 53 -1.22 -12.26 8.53
CA THR A 53 -1.25 -13.49 9.32
C THR A 53 -0.06 -14.32 8.86
N SER A 54 0.94 -14.45 9.74
CA SER A 54 2.12 -15.27 9.48
C SER A 54 1.84 -16.71 9.96
N GLN A 55 1.82 -17.65 9.02
CA GLN A 55 1.54 -19.06 9.29
C GLN A 55 2.06 -19.94 8.15
N TYR A 56 2.53 -21.14 8.46
CA TYR A 56 2.91 -22.12 7.45
C TYR A 56 1.74 -22.42 6.51
N SER A 57 2.02 -22.53 5.22
CA SER A 57 0.99 -22.70 4.17
C SER A 57 0.05 -23.88 4.42
N MET A 58 0.54 -25.00 4.97
CA MET A 58 -0.28 -26.19 5.23
C MET A 58 -1.35 -25.98 6.31
N ILE A 59 -1.17 -25.01 7.19
CA ILE A 59 -2.10 -24.73 8.30
C ILE A 59 -2.64 -23.30 8.27
N MET A 60 -2.39 -22.56 7.20
CA MET A 60 -2.94 -21.22 6.99
C MET A 60 -4.48 -21.30 6.92
N PRO A 61 -5.22 -20.62 7.81
CA PRO A 61 -6.67 -20.58 7.73
C PRO A 61 -7.14 -19.92 6.43
N PRO A 62 -8.05 -20.56 5.65
CA PRO A 62 -8.53 -19.99 4.40
C PRO A 62 -9.12 -18.58 4.54
N ALA A 63 -9.82 -18.32 5.64
CA ALA A 63 -10.38 -16.97 5.91
C ALA A 63 -9.29 -15.91 6.09
N ALA A 64 -8.16 -16.25 6.75
CA ALA A 64 -7.04 -15.34 6.91
C ALA A 64 -6.34 -15.08 5.57
N ALA A 65 -6.15 -16.12 4.76
CA ALA A 65 -5.62 -15.99 3.40
C ALA A 65 -6.51 -15.07 2.54
N GLN A 66 -7.82 -15.29 2.57
CA GLN A 66 -8.79 -14.47 1.83
C GLN A 66 -8.77 -13.01 2.31
N ALA A 67 -8.70 -12.76 3.62
CA ALA A 67 -8.59 -11.41 4.16
C ALA A 67 -7.34 -10.69 3.67
N MET A 68 -6.19 -11.37 3.65
CA MET A 68 -4.97 -10.81 3.09
C MET A 68 -5.09 -10.47 1.60
N VAL A 69 -5.67 -11.33 0.79
CA VAL A 69 -5.91 -11.06 -0.64
C VAL A 69 -6.84 -9.86 -0.82
N ASN A 70 -7.94 -9.82 -0.08
CA ASN A 70 -8.90 -8.73 -0.18
C ASN A 70 -8.31 -7.38 0.20
N VAL A 71 -7.66 -7.29 1.37
CA VAL A 71 -7.15 -6.02 1.89
C VAL A 71 -5.85 -5.59 1.22
N ASN A 72 -4.91 -6.53 1.02
CA ASN A 72 -3.56 -6.18 0.57
C ASN A 72 -3.42 -6.05 -0.95
N LEU A 73 -4.33 -6.65 -1.73
CA LEU A 73 -4.23 -6.65 -3.20
C LEU A 73 -5.51 -6.13 -3.88
N LEU A 74 -6.68 -6.70 -3.54
CA LEU A 74 -7.92 -6.33 -4.22
C LEU A 74 -8.38 -4.92 -3.86
N ALA A 75 -8.27 -4.51 -2.60
CA ALA A 75 -8.61 -3.15 -2.18
C ALA A 75 -7.72 -2.09 -2.85
N PRO A 76 -6.38 -2.20 -2.89
CA PRO A 76 -5.52 -1.31 -3.68
C PRO A 76 -5.92 -1.21 -5.14
N PHE A 77 -6.28 -2.33 -5.78
CA PHE A 77 -6.80 -2.32 -7.15
C PHE A 77 -8.06 -1.47 -7.26
N LEU A 78 -9.06 -1.72 -6.41
CA LEU A 78 -10.35 -1.02 -6.48
C LEU A 78 -10.22 0.47 -6.16
N VAL A 79 -9.47 0.81 -5.12
CA VAL A 79 -9.20 2.20 -4.73
C VAL A 79 -8.49 2.94 -5.87
N SER A 80 -7.46 2.34 -6.45
CA SER A 80 -6.71 2.92 -7.57
C SER A 80 -7.58 3.08 -8.81
N ARG A 81 -8.41 2.08 -9.14
CA ARG A 81 -9.38 2.13 -10.25
C ARG A 81 -10.37 3.28 -10.09
N GLU A 82 -10.95 3.45 -8.91
CA GLU A 82 -11.91 4.53 -8.67
C GLU A 82 -11.24 5.90 -8.67
N ALA A 83 -10.07 6.03 -8.07
CA ALA A 83 -9.31 7.28 -8.07
C ALA A 83 -8.85 7.68 -9.48
N ALA A 84 -8.42 6.72 -10.30
CA ALA A 84 -8.01 6.97 -11.68
C ALA A 84 -9.13 7.61 -12.54
N LYS A 85 -10.40 7.36 -12.21
CA LYS A 85 -11.53 8.01 -12.89
C LYS A 85 -11.57 9.53 -12.64
N PHE A 86 -11.12 9.98 -11.46
CA PHE A 86 -10.93 11.40 -11.15
C PHE A 86 -9.69 11.95 -11.83
N MET A 87 -8.55 11.26 -11.68
CA MET A 87 -7.26 11.64 -12.23
C MET A 87 -7.28 11.77 -13.76
N ARG A 88 -8.05 10.90 -14.45
CA ARG A 88 -8.25 11.00 -15.90
C ARG A 88 -8.89 12.33 -16.32
N LYS A 89 -9.81 12.88 -15.52
CA LYS A 89 -10.47 14.16 -15.82
C LYS A 89 -9.52 15.34 -15.69
N THR A 90 -8.65 15.29 -14.68
CA THR A 90 -7.68 16.36 -14.40
C THR A 90 -6.38 16.21 -15.19
N LYS A 91 -6.18 15.07 -15.88
CA LYS A 91 -4.94 14.74 -16.60
C LYS A 91 -3.70 14.77 -15.67
N TRP A 92 -3.89 14.39 -14.42
CA TRP A 92 -2.82 14.31 -13.44
C TRP A 92 -3.19 13.37 -12.28
N GLY A 93 -2.24 12.59 -11.81
CA GLY A 93 -2.41 11.75 -10.63
C GLY A 93 -1.16 10.99 -10.21
N ARG A 94 -1.16 10.56 -8.95
CA ARG A 94 -0.10 9.73 -8.35
C ARG A 94 -0.75 8.60 -7.56
N ILE A 95 -0.41 7.36 -7.90
CA ILE A 95 -0.84 6.16 -7.19
C ILE A 95 0.41 5.51 -6.60
N ILE A 96 0.44 5.38 -5.28
CA ILE A 96 1.58 4.86 -4.53
C ILE A 96 1.10 3.69 -3.68
N ASN A 97 1.66 2.52 -3.91
CA ASN A 97 1.37 1.33 -3.11
C ASN A 97 2.45 1.13 -2.05
N ILE A 98 2.04 0.78 -0.83
CA ILE A 98 2.98 0.38 0.22
C ILE A 98 3.17 -1.13 0.13
N GLY A 99 4.28 -1.51 -0.48
CA GLY A 99 4.79 -2.88 -0.57
C GLY A 99 5.45 -3.34 0.72
N SER A 100 6.28 -4.36 0.63
CA SER A 100 7.00 -4.92 1.79
C SER A 100 8.27 -5.62 1.30
N MET A 101 9.30 -5.64 2.15
CA MET A 101 10.46 -6.50 1.96
C MET A 101 10.09 -7.99 1.81
N ALA A 102 8.95 -8.41 2.37
CA ALA A 102 8.47 -9.78 2.23
C ALA A 102 8.20 -10.18 0.77
N ALA A 103 7.97 -9.22 -0.13
CA ALA A 103 7.84 -9.49 -1.56
C ALA A 103 9.15 -9.92 -2.23
N SER A 104 10.29 -9.59 -1.64
CA SER A 104 11.64 -9.88 -2.13
C SER A 104 12.33 -10.98 -1.31
N LEU A 105 12.20 -10.94 0.02
CA LEU A 105 12.85 -11.88 0.92
C LEU A 105 12.11 -13.22 1.06
N GLU A 106 10.84 -13.26 0.71
CA GLU A 106 9.98 -14.46 0.70
C GLU A 106 10.06 -15.28 1.99
N PRO A 107 9.85 -14.67 3.19
CA PRO A 107 10.09 -15.35 4.45
C PRO A 107 9.15 -16.53 4.67
N ILE A 108 9.68 -17.58 5.28
CA ILE A 108 8.90 -18.76 5.65
C ILE A 108 7.74 -18.36 6.58
N GLY A 109 6.54 -18.85 6.26
CA GLY A 109 5.31 -18.53 6.99
C GLY A 109 4.51 -17.37 6.40
N ASP A 110 5.04 -16.61 5.45
CA ASP A 110 4.39 -15.43 4.89
C ASP A 110 3.92 -15.61 3.43
N SER A 111 3.70 -16.85 2.98
CA SER A 111 3.42 -17.18 1.58
C SER A 111 2.32 -16.30 0.95
N VAL A 112 1.15 -16.19 1.58
CA VAL A 112 0.04 -15.38 1.05
C VAL A 112 0.36 -13.90 1.17
N TYR A 113 0.91 -13.45 2.30
CA TYR A 113 1.29 -12.05 2.50
C TYR A 113 2.31 -11.60 1.47
N ALA A 114 3.40 -12.34 1.31
CA ALA A 114 4.45 -12.06 0.33
C ALA A 114 3.88 -12.01 -1.11
N ALA A 115 3.05 -12.98 -1.48
CA ALA A 115 2.38 -13.00 -2.78
C ALA A 115 1.51 -11.76 -3.01
N THR A 116 0.72 -11.32 -2.00
CA THR A 116 -0.09 -10.10 -2.13
C THR A 116 0.77 -8.85 -2.27
N LYS A 117 1.88 -8.76 -1.54
CA LYS A 117 2.80 -7.62 -1.60
C LYS A 117 3.63 -7.59 -2.90
N ALA A 118 4.05 -8.74 -3.41
CA ALA A 118 4.66 -8.86 -4.74
C ALA A 118 3.66 -8.47 -5.85
N GLY A 119 2.40 -8.90 -5.72
CA GLY A 119 1.32 -8.55 -6.64
C GLY A 119 1.08 -7.05 -6.79
N LEU A 120 1.37 -6.23 -5.76
CA LEU A 120 1.24 -4.76 -5.83
C LEU A 120 2.21 -4.15 -6.85
N SER A 121 3.43 -4.66 -6.96
CA SER A 121 4.40 -4.18 -7.95
C SER A 121 3.92 -4.50 -9.37
N THR A 122 3.43 -5.71 -9.60
CA THR A 122 2.85 -6.09 -10.90
C THR A 122 1.60 -5.26 -11.22
N LEU A 123 0.73 -5.03 -10.23
CA LEU A 123 -0.45 -4.18 -10.37
C LEU A 123 -0.06 -2.75 -10.76
N ALA A 124 0.92 -2.16 -10.08
CA ALA A 124 1.44 -0.83 -10.40
C ALA A 124 2.01 -0.76 -11.83
N ASN A 125 2.74 -1.78 -12.25
CA ASN A 125 3.35 -1.85 -13.59
C ASN A 125 2.30 -1.89 -14.71
N VAL A 126 1.21 -2.64 -14.52
CA VAL A 126 0.13 -2.70 -15.51
C VAL A 126 -0.66 -1.39 -15.51
N MET A 127 -1.06 -0.88 -14.34
CA MET A 127 -1.80 0.38 -14.22
C MET A 127 -0.99 1.58 -14.74
N ALA A 128 0.34 1.58 -14.59
CA ALA A 128 1.21 2.60 -15.17
C ALA A 128 1.08 2.68 -16.70
N LYS A 129 0.97 1.54 -17.37
CA LYS A 129 0.77 1.47 -18.82
C LYS A 129 -0.63 1.92 -19.23
N GLU A 130 -1.65 1.55 -18.45
CA GLU A 130 -3.05 1.91 -18.73
C GLU A 130 -3.34 3.39 -18.47
N PHE A 131 -2.71 3.99 -17.47
CA PHE A 131 -3.02 5.34 -17.01
C PHE A 131 -2.01 6.41 -17.45
N GLY A 132 -0.87 6.00 -18.03
CA GLY A 132 0.21 6.90 -18.45
C GLY A 132 -0.23 7.99 -19.41
N SER A 133 -1.15 7.69 -20.35
CA SER A 133 -1.70 8.66 -21.29
C SER A 133 -2.52 9.78 -20.60
N PHE A 134 -2.88 9.60 -19.34
CA PHE A 134 -3.56 10.59 -18.50
C PHE A 134 -2.60 11.32 -17.54
N ASN A 135 -1.29 11.15 -17.70
CA ASN A 135 -0.27 11.70 -16.79
C ASN A 135 -0.46 11.20 -15.33
N VAL A 136 -0.87 9.93 -15.19
CA VAL A 136 -0.99 9.26 -13.90
C VAL A 136 0.17 8.28 -13.76
N THR A 137 0.95 8.40 -12.69
CA THR A 137 2.02 7.46 -12.37
C THR A 137 1.58 6.47 -11.30
N CYS A 138 2.06 5.23 -11.40
CA CYS A 138 1.80 4.17 -10.44
C CYS A 138 3.13 3.57 -9.99
N ASN A 139 3.44 3.67 -8.70
CA ASN A 139 4.70 3.20 -8.13
C ASN A 139 4.47 2.44 -6.82
N THR A 140 5.47 1.72 -6.36
CA THR A 140 5.44 0.95 -5.11
C THR A 140 6.64 1.30 -4.24
N VAL A 141 6.41 1.46 -2.94
CA VAL A 141 7.46 1.60 -1.92
C VAL A 141 7.54 0.29 -1.15
N GLY A 142 8.60 -0.46 -1.33
CA GLY A 142 8.89 -1.68 -0.57
C GLY A 142 9.49 -1.32 0.78
N ILE A 143 8.69 -1.38 1.84
CA ILE A 143 9.13 -1.03 3.18
C ILE A 143 9.81 -2.21 3.88
N THR A 144 10.80 -1.91 4.71
CA THR A 144 11.45 -2.87 5.62
C THR A 144 10.78 -2.88 6.99
N ALA A 145 11.43 -3.47 7.99
CA ALA A 145 10.91 -3.50 9.36
C ALA A 145 10.71 -2.08 9.92
N ILE A 146 9.49 -1.80 10.34
CA ILE A 146 9.09 -0.59 11.07
C ILE A 146 8.60 -1.00 12.43
N ASP A 147 8.92 -0.25 13.46
CA ASP A 147 8.32 -0.46 14.78
C ASP A 147 6.80 -0.18 14.70
N SER A 148 6.03 -1.26 14.66
CA SER A 148 4.58 -1.21 14.47
C SER A 148 3.90 -2.37 15.19
N SER A 149 2.61 -2.22 15.49
CA SER A 149 1.79 -3.28 16.07
C SER A 149 1.72 -4.53 15.17
N MET A 150 1.89 -4.40 13.87
CA MET A 150 1.95 -5.52 12.96
C MET A 150 3.24 -6.32 13.14
N LEU A 151 4.38 -5.65 13.24
CA LEU A 151 5.68 -6.31 13.43
C LEU A 151 5.80 -6.93 14.84
N ALA A 152 5.20 -6.29 15.85
CA ALA A 152 5.17 -6.79 17.22
C ALA A 152 4.45 -8.16 17.37
N GLN A 153 3.76 -8.65 16.35
CA GLN A 153 3.18 -10.00 16.31
C GLN A 153 4.22 -11.08 16.00
N LEU A 154 5.39 -10.73 15.48
CA LEU A 154 6.46 -11.66 15.19
C LEU A 154 7.35 -11.89 16.43
N PRO A 155 7.96 -13.08 16.58
CA PRO A 155 8.97 -13.33 17.61
C PRO A 155 10.15 -12.35 17.51
N ARG A 156 10.67 -11.92 18.66
CA ARG A 156 11.76 -10.92 18.72
C ARG A 156 13.03 -11.35 18.00
N ASP A 157 13.40 -12.61 18.17
CA ASP A 157 14.55 -13.23 17.52
C ASP A 157 14.46 -13.14 15.98
N LYS A 158 13.29 -13.39 15.42
CA LYS A 158 13.05 -13.21 13.99
C LYS A 158 13.18 -11.74 13.55
N ILE A 159 12.70 -10.81 14.36
CA ILE A 159 12.81 -9.38 14.05
C ILE A 159 14.28 -8.96 14.04
N GLU A 160 15.06 -9.40 15.06
CA GLU A 160 16.48 -9.12 15.17
C GLU A 160 17.28 -9.73 14.01
N GLU A 161 16.96 -10.97 13.62
CA GLU A 161 17.56 -11.63 12.46
C GLU A 161 17.31 -10.83 11.17
N ILE A 162 16.06 -10.41 10.92
CA ILE A 162 15.70 -9.60 9.74
C ILE A 162 16.48 -8.29 9.74
N ILE A 163 16.51 -7.58 10.87
CA ILE A 163 17.18 -6.28 10.97
C ILE A 163 18.69 -6.41 10.78
N SER A 164 19.30 -7.40 11.40
CA SER A 164 20.76 -7.64 11.29
C SER A 164 21.18 -8.02 9.86
N GLY A 165 20.27 -8.63 9.10
CA GLY A 165 20.49 -8.97 7.69
C GLY A 165 20.35 -7.81 6.73
N LEU A 166 19.81 -6.65 7.15
CA LEU A 166 19.68 -5.48 6.29
C LEU A 166 21.04 -4.78 6.10
N PRO A 167 21.35 -4.27 4.89
CA PRO A 167 22.53 -3.43 4.66
C PRO A 167 22.58 -2.19 5.57
N ILE A 168 21.42 -1.63 5.93
CA ILE A 168 21.29 -0.61 6.98
C ILE A 168 20.57 -1.27 8.17
N PRO A 169 21.30 -1.80 9.17
CA PRO A 169 20.75 -2.69 10.19
C PRO A 169 20.02 -1.91 11.31
N ARG A 170 18.91 -1.30 10.97
CA ARG A 170 17.99 -0.62 11.89
C ARG A 170 16.56 -0.70 11.44
N PHE A 171 15.63 -0.44 12.34
CA PHE A 171 14.25 -0.15 11.96
C PHE A 171 14.19 1.07 11.03
N ALA A 172 13.34 0.99 10.02
CA ALA A 172 12.97 2.16 9.24
C ALA A 172 12.16 3.13 10.12
N LYS A 173 12.45 4.41 9.98
CA LYS A 173 11.64 5.49 10.56
C LYS A 173 10.53 5.87 9.57
N ILE A 174 9.47 6.47 10.08
CA ILE A 174 8.38 6.98 9.22
C ILE A 174 8.92 7.95 8.18
N ASP A 175 9.87 8.82 8.55
CA ASP A 175 10.49 9.77 7.63
C ASP A 175 11.25 9.10 6.46
N ASP A 176 11.83 7.91 6.67
CA ASP A 176 12.48 7.16 5.59
C ASP A 176 11.47 6.78 4.50
N ILE A 177 10.23 6.47 4.90
CA ILE A 177 9.14 6.11 4.01
C ILE A 177 8.51 7.34 3.36
N LEU A 178 8.24 8.38 4.17
CA LEU A 178 7.65 9.63 3.70
C LEU A 178 8.52 10.28 2.63
N ASN A 179 9.85 10.22 2.76
CA ASN A 179 10.78 10.73 1.75
C ASN A 179 10.55 10.11 0.36
N VAL A 180 10.27 8.80 0.28
CA VAL A 180 10.00 8.14 -1.00
C VAL A 180 8.57 8.42 -1.48
N ILE A 181 7.60 8.52 -0.57
CA ILE A 181 6.24 8.93 -0.91
C ILE A 181 6.23 10.34 -1.47
N ASP A 182 6.93 11.28 -0.83
CA ASP A 182 7.07 12.65 -1.30
C ASP A 182 7.73 12.69 -2.67
N PHE A 183 8.84 11.95 -2.85
CA PHE A 183 9.51 11.83 -4.15
C PHE A 183 8.57 11.37 -5.26
N PHE A 184 7.77 10.31 -5.04
CA PHE A 184 6.80 9.86 -6.03
C PHE A 184 5.62 10.82 -6.23
N SER A 185 5.30 11.63 -5.22
CA SER A 185 4.18 12.58 -5.24
C SER A 185 4.50 13.87 -5.99
N MET A 186 5.77 14.22 -6.16
CA MET A 186 6.20 15.47 -6.78
C MET A 186 5.77 15.58 -8.25
N GLU A 187 5.50 16.77 -8.72
CA GLU A 187 5.21 17.05 -10.12
C GLU A 187 6.41 16.71 -11.01
N ARG A 188 7.64 17.04 -10.58
CA ARG A 188 8.88 16.71 -11.29
C ARG A 188 9.15 15.20 -11.44
N SER A 189 8.43 14.35 -10.70
CA SER A 189 8.51 12.89 -10.83
C SER A 189 7.55 12.32 -11.88
N SER A 190 7.02 13.14 -12.78
CA SER A 190 6.02 12.77 -13.78
C SER A 190 6.51 11.72 -14.81
N TYR A 191 7.82 11.54 -14.95
CA TYR A 191 8.40 10.50 -15.82
C TYR A 191 8.85 9.25 -15.06
N ILE A 192 8.51 9.16 -13.76
CA ILE A 192 8.86 8.03 -12.89
C ILE A 192 7.59 7.24 -12.59
N THR A 193 7.45 6.12 -13.27
CA THR A 193 6.29 5.23 -13.14
C THR A 193 6.70 3.77 -13.29
N ALA A 194 5.88 2.83 -12.84
CA ALA A 194 6.16 1.40 -12.83
C ALA A 194 7.45 1.05 -12.04
N GLN A 195 7.79 1.84 -11.02
CA GLN A 195 8.96 1.58 -10.20
C GLN A 195 8.57 0.98 -8.86
N THR A 196 9.40 0.05 -8.38
CA THR A 196 9.39 -0.40 -6.99
C THR A 196 10.71 0.02 -6.36
N ILE A 197 10.64 0.87 -5.34
CA ILE A 197 11.82 1.24 -4.55
C ILE A 197 11.74 0.52 -3.22
N PHE A 198 12.64 -0.44 -3.01
CA PHE A 198 12.85 -1.03 -1.69
C PHE A 198 13.77 -0.14 -0.87
N ILE A 199 13.34 0.20 0.34
CA ILE A 199 14.17 0.96 1.29
C ILE A 199 14.95 0.02 2.19
N GLY A 200 16.04 0.48 2.80
CA GLY A 200 16.87 -0.31 3.71
C GLY A 200 17.83 -1.31 3.03
N GLY A 201 17.90 -1.31 1.69
CA GLY A 201 18.84 -2.13 0.92
C GLY A 201 18.35 -3.54 0.59
N VAL A 202 17.05 -3.78 0.64
CA VAL A 202 16.44 -5.03 0.15
C VAL A 202 16.32 -4.98 -1.37
N ASN A 203 16.68 -6.08 -2.04
CA ASN A 203 16.61 -6.25 -3.49
C ASN A 203 15.73 -7.43 -3.86
#